data_0b5254a22096b8dc638d0a9421b7b202
#
_entry.id   0b5254a22096b8dc638d0a9421b7b202
#
_cell.length_a   1.000
_cell.length_b   1.000
_cell.length_c   1.000
_cell.angle_alpha   90.00
_cell.angle_beta   90.00
_cell.angle_gamma   90.00
#
_symmetry.space_group_name_H-M   'P 1'
#
loop_
_entity.id
_entity.type
_entity.pdbx_description
1 polymer ?
#
loop_
_entity_poly.entity_id
_entity_poly.type
_entity_poly.pdbx_seq_one_letter_code
_entity_poly.pdbx_strand_id
1 'polypeptide(L)'
;MLSLRGGSIAVAASAALAIGVVTVALVPAPQTVAASPVAVVTALGNGRETSLSTASADPGSIAAISLPAELSSAEVNTVAQMSRAQLAGQRVIYGYPGLTPPARLLRLIRRGEVGGVIFFSANYASRSQFTQAVHQLEKANASKTNPARGYPLLLMTDQEGGEVRRLPGAPTLSEKKIGAIKPLSAAETAASKAGSGAAANLRSYGLNADLAPVLDVYRHAGDFDDRYQRSYSTRPTVVSALGAKFVRAMQNGNVAATVKHFPGLGAASSKQNTDVAPVTINLSAGTLKNRDEYPYKAAIAAGVKLVMVSWAVYPHLGSKRPAGLSSAIVQGQLRNRLGYQGLTMTDAIGAGALRAYGSTANRTLLAAKAGMDLILGSDSVAQGAQALGGLENAYHTGTLNRAAFRTVVTQILALRHSLPA
;
A
#
# COMPACT_ATOMS: atom_id res chain seq x y z
N MET A 1 -27.97 -53.04 9.17
CA MET A 1 -29.28 -53.22 8.49
C MET A 1 -29.98 -51.90 8.40
N LEU A 2 -30.46 -51.60 7.27
CA LEU A 2 -31.26 -50.56 6.66
C LEU A 2 -30.53 -49.39 6.03
N SER A 3 -30.47 -49.52 4.72
CA SER A 3 -30.30 -48.57 3.64
C SER A 3 -31.49 -47.61 3.57
N LEU A 4 -31.25 -46.35 3.19
CA LEU A 4 -32.22 -45.56 2.41
C LEU A 4 -31.50 -44.63 1.43
N ARG A 5 -31.87 -44.80 0.20
CA ARG A 5 -31.58 -44.14 -1.07
C ARG A 5 -32.08 -42.66 -1.06
N GLY A 6 -31.38 -41.67 -1.61
CA GLY A 6 -31.54 -41.23 -3.01
C GLY A 6 -32.72 -40.30 -3.24
N GLY A 7 -32.42 -39.10 -3.72
CA GLY A 7 -33.41 -38.15 -4.19
C GLY A 7 -32.76 -36.89 -4.78
N SER A 8 -32.35 -36.93 -6.06
CA SER A 8 -32.00 -35.77 -6.86
C SER A 8 -33.27 -35.03 -7.28
N ILE A 9 -33.36 -33.74 -7.02
CA ILE A 9 -34.38 -32.87 -7.59
C ILE A 9 -33.69 -31.93 -8.59
N ALA A 10 -33.97 -32.15 -9.86
CA ALA A 10 -33.65 -31.24 -10.95
C ALA A 10 -34.72 -30.15 -11.00
N VAL A 11 -34.32 -28.88 -10.97
CA VAL A 11 -35.20 -27.73 -11.26
C VAL A 11 -34.83 -27.19 -12.63
N ALA A 12 -35.79 -27.32 -13.54
CA ALA A 12 -35.72 -26.73 -14.88
C ALA A 12 -35.99 -25.23 -14.82
N ALA A 13 -35.11 -24.46 -15.44
CA ALA A 13 -35.31 -23.03 -15.65
C ALA A 13 -35.98 -22.77 -16.99
N SER A 14 -37.16 -22.22 -16.99
CA SER A 14 -37.87 -21.72 -18.18
C SER A 14 -37.39 -20.30 -18.51
N ALA A 15 -36.87 -20.10 -19.71
CA ALA A 15 -36.52 -18.81 -20.26
C ALA A 15 -37.79 -18.14 -20.84
N ALA A 16 -38.15 -16.95 -20.37
CA ALA A 16 -39.09 -16.09 -21.02
C ALA A 16 -38.36 -14.94 -21.72
N LEU A 17 -38.49 -14.88 -23.05
CA LEU A 17 -37.94 -13.86 -23.93
C LEU A 17 -38.92 -12.67 -23.94
N ALA A 18 -38.53 -11.51 -23.39
CA ALA A 18 -39.26 -10.26 -23.54
C ALA A 18 -38.49 -9.34 -24.51
N ILE A 19 -39.10 -9.07 -25.67
CA ILE A 19 -38.64 -8.11 -26.68
C ILE A 19 -39.09 -6.73 -26.22
N GLY A 20 -38.17 -5.89 -25.76
CA GLY A 20 -38.38 -4.48 -25.45
C GLY A 20 -37.85 -3.59 -26.57
N VAL A 21 -38.72 -2.82 -27.18
CA VAL A 21 -38.40 -1.78 -28.16
C VAL A 21 -37.71 -0.63 -27.46
N VAL A 22 -36.44 -0.33 -27.87
CA VAL A 22 -35.67 0.82 -27.36
C VAL A 22 -35.91 2.00 -28.29
N THR A 23 -36.61 3.02 -27.83
CA THR A 23 -36.65 4.34 -28.44
C THR A 23 -35.42 5.13 -28.03
N VAL A 24 -34.58 5.50 -28.98
CA VAL A 24 -33.44 6.37 -28.79
C VAL A 24 -33.90 7.82 -28.80
N ALA A 25 -33.79 8.49 -27.66
CA ALA A 25 -33.94 9.94 -27.58
C ALA A 25 -32.55 10.58 -27.76
N LEU A 26 -32.39 11.42 -28.78
CA LEU A 26 -31.22 12.26 -28.97
C LEU A 26 -31.17 13.32 -27.88
N VAL A 27 -30.07 13.33 -27.11
CA VAL A 27 -29.75 14.40 -26.17
C VAL A 27 -28.80 15.37 -26.90
N PRO A 28 -29.06 16.69 -26.88
CA PRO A 28 -28.15 17.66 -27.51
C PRO A 28 -26.86 17.82 -26.70
N ALA A 29 -25.74 18.05 -27.41
CA ALA A 29 -24.41 18.22 -26.84
C ALA A 29 -24.32 19.47 -25.94
N PRO A 30 -23.56 19.45 -24.83
CA PRO A 30 -23.34 20.63 -24.01
C PRO A 30 -22.40 21.63 -24.70
N GLN A 31 -22.80 22.89 -24.66
CA GLN A 31 -22.01 24.02 -25.15
C GLN A 31 -20.77 24.25 -24.27
N THR A 32 -19.63 24.47 -24.91
CA THR A 32 -18.36 24.84 -24.28
C THR A 32 -18.42 26.26 -23.75
N VAL A 33 -18.26 26.41 -22.43
CA VAL A 33 -18.05 27.73 -21.79
C VAL A 33 -16.57 28.06 -21.85
N ALA A 34 -16.22 29.14 -22.50
CA ALA A 34 -14.86 29.67 -22.57
C ALA A 34 -14.42 30.21 -21.19
N ALA A 35 -13.29 29.76 -20.68
CA ALA A 35 -12.67 30.29 -19.46
C ALA A 35 -11.92 31.59 -19.79
N SER A 36 -12.23 32.65 -19.04
CA SER A 36 -11.53 33.93 -19.10
C SER A 36 -10.14 33.85 -18.44
N PRO A 37 -9.11 34.53 -18.96
CA PRO A 37 -7.77 34.49 -18.39
C PRO A 37 -7.68 35.38 -17.13
N VAL A 38 -7.09 34.85 -16.06
CA VAL A 38 -6.74 35.57 -14.84
C VAL A 38 -5.40 36.31 -15.08
N ALA A 39 -5.41 37.60 -15.01
CA ALA A 39 -4.20 38.44 -15.09
C ALA A 39 -3.45 38.39 -13.75
N VAL A 40 -2.18 37.97 -13.77
CA VAL A 40 -1.25 38.10 -12.64
C VAL A 40 -0.43 39.37 -12.85
N VAL A 41 -0.55 40.32 -11.91
CA VAL A 41 0.27 41.55 -11.87
C VAL A 41 1.58 41.19 -11.15
N THR A 42 2.70 41.26 -11.88
CA THR A 42 4.04 41.20 -11.30
C THR A 42 4.64 42.59 -11.23
N ALA A 43 5.15 42.97 -10.06
CA ALA A 43 5.88 44.21 -9.82
C ALA A 43 7.26 44.15 -10.50
N LEU A 44 7.63 45.26 -11.16
CA LEU A 44 8.87 45.43 -11.92
C LEU A 44 10.08 45.59 -10.97
N GLY A 45 11.11 44.79 -11.20
CA GLY A 45 12.47 45.01 -10.74
C GLY A 45 13.45 44.51 -11.79
N ASN A 46 14.03 45.47 -12.52
CA ASN A 46 15.24 45.48 -13.36
C ASN A 46 15.64 44.23 -14.19
N GLY A 47 15.31 44.27 -15.46
CA GLY A 47 16.23 44.07 -16.58
C GLY A 47 16.74 42.68 -16.89
N ARG A 48 15.91 41.86 -17.58
CA ARG A 48 16.30 41.04 -18.74
C ARG A 48 15.04 40.37 -19.32
N GLU A 49 14.80 40.58 -20.60
CA GLU A 49 13.72 39.93 -21.34
C GLU A 49 14.02 38.44 -21.50
N THR A 50 13.11 37.61 -21.02
CA THR A 50 13.05 36.19 -21.41
C THR A 50 11.65 35.92 -21.93
N SER A 51 11.57 35.44 -23.17
CA SER A 51 10.36 35.10 -23.90
C SER A 51 9.56 34.01 -23.17
N LEU A 52 8.29 34.31 -22.88
CA LEU A 52 7.33 33.33 -22.36
C LEU A 52 6.79 32.46 -23.50
N SER A 53 7.13 31.17 -23.48
CA SER A 53 6.48 30.14 -24.26
C SER A 53 5.21 29.69 -23.55
N THR A 54 4.05 29.87 -24.17
CA THR A 54 2.77 29.32 -23.68
C THR A 54 2.74 27.82 -23.96
N ALA A 55 2.99 27.01 -22.94
CA ALA A 55 2.76 25.57 -23.00
C ALA A 55 1.30 25.26 -22.67
N SER A 56 0.57 24.72 -23.61
CA SER A 56 -0.75 24.11 -23.45
C SER A 56 -0.62 22.91 -22.52
N ALA A 57 -1.32 22.90 -21.37
CA ALA A 57 -1.33 21.79 -20.43
C ALA A 57 -2.22 20.67 -20.96
N ASP A 58 -1.62 19.55 -21.33
CA ASP A 58 -2.27 18.29 -21.63
C ASP A 58 -2.80 17.67 -20.31
N PRO A 59 -4.11 17.31 -20.18
CA PRO A 59 -4.69 16.74 -18.96
C PRO A 59 -4.17 15.34 -18.59
N GLY A 60 -3.22 14.79 -19.35
CA GLY A 60 -2.53 13.54 -19.05
C GLY A 60 -1.12 13.69 -18.47
N SER A 61 -0.62 14.91 -18.28
CA SER A 61 0.71 15.14 -17.72
C SER A 61 0.70 14.89 -16.21
N ILE A 62 1.24 13.75 -15.80
CA ILE A 62 1.62 13.49 -14.42
C ILE A 62 2.66 14.54 -14.06
N ALA A 63 2.33 15.44 -13.10
CA ALA A 63 3.28 16.42 -12.57
C ALA A 63 4.60 15.72 -12.26
N ALA A 64 5.71 16.29 -12.73
CA ALA A 64 7.03 15.75 -12.46
C ALA A 64 7.17 15.58 -10.95
N ILE A 65 7.30 14.32 -10.49
CA ILE A 65 7.56 13.99 -9.09
C ILE A 65 8.89 14.62 -8.77
N SER A 66 8.89 15.63 -7.89
CA SER A 66 10.14 16.15 -7.32
C SER A 66 10.82 14.98 -6.64
N LEU A 67 11.98 14.56 -7.16
CA LEU A 67 12.77 13.51 -6.56
C LEU A 67 13.16 13.94 -5.14
N PRO A 68 13.04 13.07 -4.13
CA PRO A 68 13.72 13.30 -2.87
C PRO A 68 15.20 13.53 -3.20
N ALA A 69 15.83 14.53 -2.56
CA ALA A 69 17.27 14.74 -2.67
C ALA A 69 17.97 13.38 -2.44
N GLU A 70 18.84 12.96 -3.40
CA GLU A 70 19.76 11.83 -3.32
C GLU A 70 19.22 10.43 -3.70
N LEU A 71 18.70 10.27 -4.91
CA LEU A 71 18.81 8.97 -5.59
C LEU A 71 20.25 8.83 -6.08
N SER A 72 20.96 7.82 -5.59
CA SER A 72 22.38 7.67 -5.99
C SER A 72 22.48 7.18 -7.44
N SER A 73 23.61 7.48 -8.06
CA SER A 73 23.92 6.97 -9.40
C SER A 73 23.90 5.43 -9.46
N ALA A 74 24.14 4.76 -8.32
CA ALA A 74 24.14 3.30 -8.24
C ALA A 74 22.76 2.69 -8.49
N GLU A 75 21.70 3.21 -7.84
CA GLU A 75 20.32 2.75 -8.08
C GLU A 75 19.87 3.05 -9.51
N VAL A 76 20.16 4.26 -10.02
CA VAL A 76 19.84 4.65 -11.40
C VAL A 76 20.48 3.71 -12.41
N ASN A 77 21.78 3.42 -12.25
CA ASN A 77 22.52 2.52 -13.13
C ASN A 77 22.01 1.07 -13.04
N THR A 78 21.67 0.60 -11.84
CA THR A 78 21.08 -0.72 -11.64
C THR A 78 19.74 -0.84 -12.36
N VAL A 79 18.87 0.16 -12.20
CA VAL A 79 17.53 0.22 -12.87
C VAL A 79 17.68 0.30 -14.40
N ALA A 80 18.72 0.98 -14.91
CA ALA A 80 18.98 1.07 -16.36
C ALA A 80 19.25 -0.30 -17.00
N GLN A 81 19.88 -1.21 -16.25
CA GLN A 81 20.24 -2.57 -16.73
C GLN A 81 19.11 -3.59 -16.58
N MET A 82 18.01 -3.25 -15.88
CA MET A 82 16.91 -4.18 -15.62
C MET A 82 16.06 -4.43 -16.86
N SER A 83 15.70 -5.71 -17.08
CA SER A 83 14.65 -6.10 -18.02
C SER A 83 13.27 -5.62 -17.53
N ARG A 84 12.26 -5.68 -18.42
CA ARG A 84 10.88 -5.30 -18.10
C ARG A 84 10.31 -6.13 -16.93
N ALA A 85 10.54 -7.44 -16.95
CA ALA A 85 10.11 -8.33 -15.88
C ALA A 85 10.79 -8.00 -14.55
N GLN A 86 12.07 -7.67 -14.57
CA GLN A 86 12.81 -7.25 -13.38
C GLN A 86 12.29 -5.91 -12.84
N LEU A 87 12.08 -4.90 -13.69
CA LEU A 87 11.48 -3.63 -13.29
C LEU A 87 10.10 -3.83 -12.64
N ALA A 88 9.24 -4.64 -13.28
CA ALA A 88 7.91 -4.95 -12.75
C ALA A 88 7.99 -5.70 -11.41
N GLY A 89 8.88 -6.69 -11.31
CA GLY A 89 9.06 -7.52 -10.13
C GLY A 89 9.52 -6.74 -8.91
N GLN A 90 10.35 -5.68 -9.07
CA GLN A 90 10.76 -4.83 -7.95
C GLN A 90 9.56 -4.14 -7.26
N ARG A 91 8.44 -4.00 -7.94
CA ARG A 91 7.22 -3.38 -7.42
C ARG A 91 6.24 -4.37 -6.78
N VAL A 92 6.59 -5.67 -6.69
CA VAL A 92 5.69 -6.70 -6.16
C VAL A 92 6.25 -7.31 -4.90
N ILE A 93 5.42 -7.32 -3.85
CA ILE A 93 5.64 -8.05 -2.60
C ILE A 93 4.85 -9.36 -2.69
N TYR A 94 5.53 -10.49 -2.54
CA TYR A 94 4.96 -11.83 -2.69
C TYR A 94 4.62 -12.45 -1.35
N GLY A 95 3.48 -13.13 -1.26
CA GLY A 95 3.19 -14.10 -0.20
C GLY A 95 3.35 -15.54 -0.70
N TYR A 96 3.48 -16.47 0.22
CA TYR A 96 3.43 -17.89 -0.09
C TYR A 96 2.84 -18.68 1.09
N PRO A 97 2.12 -19.79 0.83
CA PRO A 97 1.61 -20.66 1.89
C PRO A 97 2.71 -21.61 2.40
N GLY A 98 2.61 -21.98 3.69
CA GLY A 98 3.46 -22.99 4.31
C GLY A 98 4.80 -22.46 4.83
N LEU A 99 5.62 -23.37 5.33
CA LEU A 99 6.82 -23.08 6.12
C LEU A 99 8.08 -22.83 5.29
N THR A 100 8.09 -23.29 4.04
CA THR A 100 9.28 -23.27 3.18
C THR A 100 9.02 -22.46 1.91
N PRO A 101 9.88 -21.50 1.53
CA PRO A 101 9.74 -20.79 0.27
C PRO A 101 9.70 -21.74 -0.92
N PRO A 102 8.66 -21.71 -1.76
CA PRO A 102 8.54 -22.66 -2.87
C PRO A 102 9.57 -22.37 -3.96
N ALA A 103 10.00 -23.41 -4.66
CA ALA A 103 11.05 -23.33 -5.69
C ALA A 103 10.73 -22.28 -6.78
N ARG A 104 9.44 -22.05 -7.09
CA ARG A 104 9.01 -21.03 -8.05
C ARG A 104 9.36 -19.62 -7.53
N LEU A 105 9.11 -19.30 -6.27
CA LEU A 105 9.46 -18.01 -5.67
C LEU A 105 10.97 -17.79 -5.69
N LEU A 106 11.75 -18.80 -5.26
CA LEU A 106 13.22 -18.74 -5.27
C LEU A 106 13.77 -18.51 -6.69
N ARG A 107 13.15 -19.08 -7.73
CA ARG A 107 13.54 -18.81 -9.13
C ARG A 107 13.27 -17.37 -9.55
N LEU A 108 12.09 -16.81 -9.17
CA LEU A 108 11.76 -15.40 -9.45
C LEU A 108 12.76 -14.46 -8.77
N ILE A 109 13.08 -14.72 -7.50
CA ILE A 109 14.08 -13.94 -6.75
C ILE A 109 15.45 -13.99 -7.43
N ARG A 110 15.94 -15.19 -7.81
CA ARG A 110 17.24 -15.32 -8.51
C ARG A 110 17.32 -14.53 -9.79
N ARG A 111 16.17 -14.30 -10.47
CA ARG A 111 16.10 -13.49 -11.69
C ARG A 111 15.92 -11.99 -11.43
N GLY A 112 15.80 -11.58 -10.17
CA GLY A 112 15.55 -10.18 -9.80
C GLY A 112 14.10 -9.73 -10.06
N GLU A 113 13.14 -10.64 -10.06
CA GLU A 113 11.74 -10.39 -10.37
C GLU A 113 10.86 -10.32 -9.10
N VAL A 114 11.45 -9.92 -7.95
CA VAL A 114 10.78 -9.82 -6.64
C VAL A 114 11.31 -8.61 -5.89
N GLY A 115 10.42 -7.71 -5.44
CA GLY A 115 10.75 -6.58 -4.58
C GLY A 115 10.84 -6.96 -3.10
N GLY A 116 10.01 -7.92 -2.67
CA GLY A 116 9.98 -8.37 -1.29
C GLY A 116 9.04 -9.55 -1.05
N VAL A 117 8.98 -9.98 0.22
CA VAL A 117 8.13 -11.09 0.67
C VAL A 117 7.44 -10.71 1.97
N ILE A 118 6.12 -10.99 2.04
CA ILE A 118 5.34 -10.89 3.27
C ILE A 118 5.18 -12.27 3.91
N PHE A 119 5.26 -12.30 5.25
CA PHE A 119 5.05 -13.50 6.05
C PHE A 119 3.82 -13.36 6.93
N PHE A 120 3.14 -14.48 7.17
CA PHE A 120 2.02 -14.63 8.08
C PHE A 120 2.33 -15.68 9.15
N SER A 121 1.47 -15.81 10.17
CA SER A 121 1.65 -16.82 11.23
C SER A 121 1.78 -18.25 10.67
N ALA A 122 1.14 -18.55 9.55
CA ALA A 122 1.23 -19.84 8.85
C ALA A 122 2.64 -20.14 8.27
N ASN A 123 3.53 -19.15 8.20
CA ASN A 123 4.92 -19.33 7.77
C ASN A 123 5.86 -19.66 8.95
N TYR A 124 5.36 -19.66 10.19
CA TYR A 124 6.15 -19.84 11.39
C TYR A 124 5.79 -21.12 12.12
N ALA A 125 6.78 -22.00 12.33
CA ALA A 125 6.69 -23.14 13.23
C ALA A 125 7.71 -23.05 14.39
N SER A 126 8.91 -22.55 14.09
CA SER A 126 9.96 -22.31 15.06
C SER A 126 10.89 -21.21 14.57
N ARG A 127 11.66 -20.60 15.49
CA ARG A 127 12.66 -19.60 15.11
C ARG A 127 13.66 -20.15 14.07
N SER A 128 14.20 -21.33 14.31
CA SER A 128 15.17 -21.98 13.41
C SER A 128 14.60 -22.20 12.02
N GLN A 129 13.39 -22.76 11.92
CA GLN A 129 12.72 -22.96 10.63
C GLN A 129 12.50 -21.62 9.89
N PHE A 130 12.02 -20.60 10.61
CA PHE A 130 11.70 -19.32 10.01
C PHE A 130 12.95 -18.59 9.51
N THR A 131 14.01 -18.51 10.32
CA THR A 131 15.29 -17.90 9.92
C THR A 131 15.96 -18.67 8.77
N GLN A 132 15.78 -19.99 8.70
CA GLN A 132 16.22 -20.78 7.54
C GLN A 132 15.44 -20.40 6.27
N ALA A 133 14.14 -20.18 6.36
CA ALA A 133 13.35 -19.72 5.23
C ALA A 133 13.81 -18.33 4.75
N VAL A 134 14.04 -17.39 5.66
CA VAL A 134 14.59 -16.06 5.35
C VAL A 134 15.95 -16.18 4.67
N HIS A 135 16.85 -17.00 5.22
CA HIS A 135 18.19 -17.24 4.63
C HIS A 135 18.10 -17.82 3.20
N GLN A 136 17.14 -18.71 2.91
CA GLN A 136 16.91 -19.23 1.54
C GLN A 136 16.52 -18.13 0.57
N LEU A 137 15.68 -17.17 0.99
CA LEU A 137 15.25 -16.03 0.18
C LEU A 137 16.45 -15.10 -0.11
N GLU A 138 17.21 -14.72 0.91
CA GLU A 138 18.39 -13.85 0.74
C GLU A 138 19.50 -14.54 -0.07
N LYS A 139 19.73 -15.83 0.12
CA LYS A 139 20.64 -16.62 -0.75
C LYS A 139 20.19 -16.61 -2.21
N ALA A 140 18.88 -16.68 -2.47
CA ALA A 140 18.35 -16.57 -3.83
C ALA A 140 18.53 -15.14 -4.38
N ASN A 141 18.36 -14.11 -3.55
CA ASN A 141 18.55 -12.71 -3.90
C ASN A 141 20.01 -12.39 -4.29
N ALA A 142 20.98 -13.04 -3.65
CA ALA A 142 22.41 -12.90 -3.96
C ALA A 142 22.86 -13.53 -5.29
N SER A 143 21.94 -14.06 -6.09
CA SER A 143 22.25 -14.69 -7.39
C SER A 143 22.94 -13.72 -8.35
N LYS A 144 23.94 -14.20 -9.09
CA LYS A 144 24.65 -13.41 -10.12
C LYS A 144 23.72 -12.93 -11.26
N THR A 145 22.58 -13.60 -11.48
CA THR A 145 21.60 -13.25 -12.49
C THR A 145 20.61 -12.18 -12.03
N ASN A 146 20.66 -11.78 -10.74
CA ASN A 146 19.84 -10.72 -10.17
C ASN A 146 20.59 -9.38 -10.24
N PRO A 147 20.15 -8.40 -11.03
CA PRO A 147 20.80 -7.08 -11.06
C PRO A 147 20.65 -6.33 -9.73
N ALA A 148 19.63 -6.64 -8.93
CA ALA A 148 19.38 -6.07 -7.61
C ALA A 148 20.00 -6.87 -6.45
N ARG A 149 20.98 -7.76 -6.69
CA ARG A 149 21.58 -8.62 -5.66
C ARG A 149 22.27 -7.88 -4.51
N GLY A 150 22.67 -6.63 -4.73
CA GLY A 150 23.25 -5.77 -3.69
C GLY A 150 22.22 -5.07 -2.80
N TYR A 151 20.92 -5.28 -3.06
CA TYR A 151 19.83 -4.66 -2.32
C TYR A 151 19.04 -5.75 -1.59
N PRO A 152 18.93 -5.70 -0.22
CA PRO A 152 18.14 -6.66 0.54
C PRO A 152 16.70 -6.71 0.05
N LEU A 153 16.03 -7.88 0.09
CA LEU A 153 14.60 -7.94 -0.15
C LEU A 153 13.85 -7.15 0.94
N LEU A 154 12.69 -6.56 0.60
CA LEU A 154 11.75 -6.08 1.61
C LEU A 154 11.08 -7.30 2.25
N LEU A 155 11.55 -7.71 3.41
CA LEU A 155 11.00 -8.84 4.17
C LEU A 155 10.13 -8.29 5.29
N MET A 156 8.83 -8.57 5.26
CA MET A 156 7.84 -7.90 6.10
C MET A 156 6.79 -8.83 6.69
N THR A 157 6.11 -8.34 7.72
CA THR A 157 4.95 -8.97 8.33
C THR A 157 4.09 -7.92 9.04
N ASP A 158 2.93 -8.31 9.62
CA ASP A 158 2.16 -7.49 10.54
C ASP A 158 2.59 -7.78 11.98
N GLN A 159 3.35 -6.88 12.58
CA GLN A 159 3.82 -6.98 13.95
C GLN A 159 3.32 -5.77 14.76
N GLU A 160 2.00 -5.51 14.71
CA GLU A 160 1.35 -4.36 15.35
C GLU A 160 1.41 -4.45 16.89
N GLY A 161 1.32 -5.65 17.41
CA GLY A 161 1.19 -5.96 18.83
C GLY A 161 -0.19 -6.53 19.20
N GLY A 162 -0.32 -7.01 20.44
CA GLY A 162 -1.58 -7.61 20.89
C GLY A 162 -1.99 -8.81 20.04
N GLU A 163 -3.20 -8.74 19.45
CA GLU A 163 -3.79 -9.81 18.64
C GLU A 163 -3.19 -9.90 17.23
N VAL A 164 -2.73 -8.77 16.69
CA VAL A 164 -2.10 -8.73 15.35
C VAL A 164 -0.58 -8.73 15.50
N ARG A 165 -0.07 -9.91 15.71
CA ARG A 165 1.36 -10.19 15.92
C ARG A 165 1.67 -11.56 15.30
N ARG A 166 2.34 -11.56 14.14
CA ARG A 166 2.55 -12.78 13.35
C ARG A 166 3.70 -13.63 13.85
N LEU A 167 4.69 -13.00 14.50
CA LEU A 167 5.86 -13.68 15.05
C LEU A 167 5.88 -13.56 16.59
N PRO A 168 6.34 -14.57 17.33
CA PRO A 168 6.56 -14.47 18.76
C PRO A 168 7.51 -13.32 19.11
N GLY A 169 7.26 -12.66 20.25
CA GLY A 169 8.12 -11.57 20.73
C GLY A 169 7.40 -10.23 20.84
N ALA A 170 8.13 -9.15 20.82
CA ALA A 170 7.60 -7.79 20.91
C ALA A 170 6.98 -7.29 19.60
N PRO A 171 6.05 -6.30 19.69
CA PRO A 171 5.46 -5.75 20.91
C PRO A 171 4.33 -6.65 21.43
N THR A 172 4.18 -6.71 22.75
CA THR A 172 3.13 -7.54 23.38
C THR A 172 1.85 -6.76 23.66
N LEU A 173 1.96 -5.45 23.94
CA LEU A 173 0.79 -4.59 24.11
C LEU A 173 0.16 -4.28 22.76
N SER A 174 -1.17 -4.33 22.72
CA SER A 174 -1.91 -3.83 21.57
C SER A 174 -1.91 -2.30 21.53
N GLU A 175 -2.13 -1.73 20.35
CA GLU A 175 -2.22 -0.29 20.17
C GLU A 175 -3.33 0.32 21.06
N LYS A 176 -4.49 -0.34 21.18
CA LYS A 176 -5.57 0.07 22.09
C LYS A 176 -5.13 0.14 23.56
N LYS A 177 -4.38 -0.86 24.03
CA LYS A 177 -3.84 -0.85 25.40
C LYS A 177 -2.84 0.28 25.60
N ILE A 178 -1.98 0.55 24.63
CA ILE A 178 -1.05 1.69 24.66
C ILE A 178 -1.82 3.01 24.68
N GLY A 179 -2.84 3.19 23.85
CA GLY A 179 -3.66 4.40 23.79
C GLY A 179 -4.47 4.68 25.06
N ALA A 180 -4.72 3.65 25.88
CA ALA A 180 -5.42 3.77 27.16
C ALA A 180 -4.51 4.25 28.32
N ILE A 181 -3.18 4.19 28.17
CA ILE A 181 -2.22 4.60 29.22
C ILE A 181 -2.35 6.11 29.50
N LYS A 182 -2.24 6.46 30.78
CA LYS A 182 -2.26 7.86 31.26
C LYS A 182 -1.06 8.13 32.17
N PRO A 183 -0.49 9.33 32.14
CA PRO A 183 -0.78 10.45 31.22
C PRO A 183 -0.32 10.15 29.78
N LEU A 184 -0.61 11.05 28.82
CA LEU A 184 -0.24 10.87 27.41
C LEU A 184 1.27 10.64 27.21
N SER A 185 2.12 11.29 27.99
CA SER A 185 3.58 11.11 27.96
C SER A 185 4.01 9.66 28.27
N ALA A 186 3.32 8.99 29.18
CA ALA A 186 3.55 7.57 29.47
C ALA A 186 3.09 6.67 28.29
N ALA A 187 1.97 7.01 27.64
CA ALA A 187 1.51 6.33 26.43
C ALA A 187 2.52 6.52 25.26
N GLU A 188 3.07 7.71 25.09
CA GLU A 188 4.11 8.00 24.10
C GLU A 188 5.38 7.18 24.33
N THR A 189 5.81 7.05 25.61
CA THR A 189 6.92 6.18 25.99
C THR A 189 6.62 4.71 25.66
N ALA A 190 5.40 4.25 25.94
CA ALA A 190 4.98 2.89 25.62
C ALA A 190 4.91 2.64 24.11
N ALA A 191 4.44 3.61 23.32
CA ALA A 191 4.42 3.53 21.86
C ALA A 191 5.84 3.47 21.27
N SER A 192 6.75 4.30 21.80
CA SER A 192 8.17 4.26 21.41
C SER A 192 8.79 2.89 21.75
N LYS A 193 8.53 2.35 22.96
CA LYS A 193 9.00 1.02 23.36
C LYS A 193 8.40 -0.09 22.49
N ALA A 194 7.15 0.05 22.07
CA ALA A 194 6.50 -0.90 21.15
C ALA A 194 7.20 -0.88 19.79
N GLY A 195 7.46 0.30 19.21
CA GLY A 195 8.15 0.43 17.91
C GLY A 195 9.59 -0.10 17.95
N SER A 196 10.39 0.26 18.97
CA SER A 196 11.75 -0.27 19.13
C SER A 196 11.77 -1.77 19.41
N GLY A 197 10.81 -2.26 20.20
CA GLY A 197 10.67 -3.69 20.48
C GLY A 197 10.28 -4.49 19.23
N ALA A 198 9.35 -3.97 18.42
CA ALA A 198 8.99 -4.57 17.14
C ALA A 198 10.22 -4.64 16.20
N ALA A 199 10.96 -3.53 16.07
CA ALA A 199 12.15 -3.49 15.23
C ALA A 199 13.19 -4.51 15.68
N ALA A 200 13.55 -4.55 16.97
CA ALA A 200 14.51 -5.52 17.49
C ALA A 200 14.04 -6.97 17.28
N ASN A 201 12.74 -7.22 17.48
CA ASN A 201 12.16 -8.55 17.26
C ASN A 201 12.25 -8.96 15.79
N LEU A 202 11.77 -8.11 14.87
CA LEU A 202 11.78 -8.38 13.43
C LEU A 202 13.21 -8.56 12.90
N ARG A 203 14.14 -7.70 13.30
CA ARG A 203 15.56 -7.84 12.96
C ARG A 203 16.14 -9.18 13.41
N SER A 204 15.74 -9.66 14.60
CA SER A 204 16.19 -10.96 15.11
C SER A 204 15.69 -12.16 14.30
N TYR A 205 14.70 -11.96 13.43
CA TYR A 205 14.20 -12.92 12.45
C TYR A 205 14.71 -12.66 11.02
N GLY A 206 15.50 -11.59 10.81
CA GLY A 206 15.99 -11.18 9.50
C GLY A 206 14.98 -10.38 8.67
N LEU A 207 13.95 -9.79 9.30
CA LEU A 207 12.98 -8.92 8.63
C LEU A 207 13.41 -7.45 8.76
N ASN A 208 13.06 -6.64 7.76
CA ASN A 208 13.48 -5.24 7.65
C ASN A 208 12.32 -4.26 7.36
N ALA A 209 11.08 -4.74 7.33
CA ALA A 209 9.90 -3.90 7.21
C ALA A 209 8.75 -4.46 8.07
N ASP A 210 7.86 -3.58 8.51
CA ASP A 210 6.67 -3.91 9.30
C ASP A 210 5.44 -3.19 8.73
N LEU A 211 4.32 -3.91 8.65
CA LEU A 211 3.03 -3.33 8.31
C LEU A 211 2.35 -2.76 9.55
N ALA A 212 3.05 -1.85 10.24
CA ALA A 212 2.63 -1.15 11.45
C ALA A 212 3.28 0.24 11.53
N PRO A 213 2.68 1.18 12.28
CA PRO A 213 1.47 1.09 13.11
C PRO A 213 0.17 1.37 12.34
N VAL A 214 -0.98 1.05 12.98
CA VAL A 214 -2.32 1.42 12.49
C VAL A 214 -2.64 2.84 12.96
N LEU A 215 -2.99 3.71 12.00
CA LEU A 215 -3.36 5.11 12.27
C LEU A 215 -4.87 5.37 12.18
N ASP A 216 -5.66 4.32 12.05
CA ASP A 216 -7.11 4.40 11.96
C ASP A 216 -7.71 4.93 13.26
N VAL A 217 -8.58 5.95 13.15
CA VAL A 217 -9.23 6.60 14.31
C VAL A 217 -10.63 6.02 14.45
N TYR A 218 -10.82 5.02 15.31
CA TYR A 218 -12.12 4.38 15.47
C TYR A 218 -13.18 5.33 16.05
N ARG A 219 -14.46 5.03 15.85
CA ARG A 219 -15.59 5.86 16.27
C ARG A 219 -16.25 5.34 17.54
N HIS A 220 -16.51 4.02 17.56
CA HIS A 220 -17.24 3.35 18.61
C HIS A 220 -16.46 2.11 19.07
N ALA A 221 -16.64 1.74 20.31
CA ALA A 221 -16.13 0.47 20.82
C ALA A 221 -16.70 -0.69 19.99
N GLY A 222 -15.83 -1.56 19.50
CA GLY A 222 -16.19 -2.68 18.66
C GLY A 222 -16.23 -2.38 17.15
N ASP A 223 -15.89 -1.18 16.69
CA ASP A 223 -15.60 -0.93 15.26
C ASP A 223 -14.54 -1.89 14.74
N PHE A 224 -14.41 -2.05 13.43
CA PHE A 224 -13.60 -3.10 12.81
C PHE A 224 -12.18 -3.19 13.38
N ASP A 225 -11.43 -2.10 13.39
CA ASP A 225 -10.06 -2.12 13.95
C ASP A 225 -10.05 -2.21 15.46
N ASP A 226 -11.00 -1.53 16.15
CA ASP A 226 -11.08 -1.52 17.61
C ASP A 226 -11.36 -2.90 18.20
N ARG A 227 -12.20 -3.72 17.57
CA ARG A 227 -12.50 -5.08 18.03
C ARG A 227 -11.28 -6.01 18.05
N TYR A 228 -10.30 -5.76 17.19
CA TYR A 228 -9.01 -6.44 17.15
C TYR A 228 -7.90 -5.69 17.92
N GLN A 229 -8.28 -4.66 18.69
CA GLN A 229 -7.38 -3.84 19.49
C GLN A 229 -6.28 -3.13 18.68
N ARG A 230 -6.51 -2.88 17.40
CA ARG A 230 -5.51 -2.36 16.43
C ARG A 230 -5.42 -0.84 16.41
N SER A 231 -6.34 -0.10 17.04
CA SER A 231 -6.37 1.36 16.99
C SER A 231 -6.09 1.98 18.36
N TYR A 232 -5.22 2.98 18.41
CA TYR A 232 -4.82 3.65 19.66
C TYR A 232 -5.99 4.36 20.37
N SER A 233 -6.88 5.06 19.62
CA SER A 233 -7.87 5.94 20.26
C SER A 233 -8.96 6.38 19.28
N THR A 234 -10.08 6.89 19.88
CA THR A 234 -11.08 7.70 19.16
C THR A 234 -10.62 9.15 18.90
N ARG A 235 -9.52 9.58 19.52
CA ARG A 235 -9.00 10.96 19.40
C ARG A 235 -7.84 11.00 18.40
N PRO A 236 -7.98 11.75 17.28
CA PRO A 236 -6.95 11.80 16.23
C PRO A 236 -5.60 12.36 16.73
N THR A 237 -5.62 13.26 17.72
CA THR A 237 -4.42 13.82 18.33
C THR A 237 -3.61 12.76 19.10
N VAL A 238 -4.28 11.82 19.77
CA VAL A 238 -3.63 10.70 20.47
C VAL A 238 -3.04 9.73 19.45
N VAL A 239 -3.83 9.31 18.44
CA VAL A 239 -3.34 8.43 17.36
C VAL A 239 -2.12 9.04 16.67
N SER A 240 -2.19 10.35 16.39
CA SER A 240 -1.11 11.13 15.78
C SER A 240 0.19 11.09 16.62
N ALA A 241 0.09 11.37 17.93
CA ALA A 241 1.25 11.39 18.81
C ALA A 241 1.88 9.99 18.96
N LEU A 242 1.05 8.97 19.23
CA LEU A 242 1.53 7.61 19.47
C LEU A 242 2.07 6.95 18.20
N GLY A 243 1.37 7.12 17.05
CA GLY A 243 1.83 6.62 15.77
C GLY A 243 3.19 7.20 15.35
N ALA A 244 3.39 8.50 15.52
CA ALA A 244 4.67 9.15 15.21
C ALA A 244 5.82 8.65 16.10
N LYS A 245 5.56 8.37 17.41
CA LYS A 245 6.55 7.80 18.33
C LYS A 245 6.93 6.37 17.92
N PHE A 246 5.93 5.55 17.57
CA PHE A 246 6.16 4.19 17.10
C PHE A 246 7.01 4.19 15.81
N VAL A 247 6.63 5.00 14.81
CA VAL A 247 7.35 5.11 13.53
C VAL A 247 8.81 5.47 13.74
N ARG A 248 9.10 6.55 14.51
CA ARG A 248 10.49 6.96 14.77
C ARG A 248 11.30 5.86 15.45
N ALA A 249 10.75 5.24 16.48
CA ALA A 249 11.44 4.21 17.25
C ALA A 249 11.72 2.96 16.41
N MET A 250 10.77 2.55 15.58
CA MET A 250 10.95 1.42 14.65
C MET A 250 12.02 1.71 13.61
N GLN A 251 11.96 2.86 12.95
CA GLN A 251 12.91 3.22 11.90
C GLN A 251 14.32 3.48 12.44
N ASN A 252 14.46 3.98 13.68
CA ASN A 252 15.74 4.05 14.37
C ASN A 252 16.34 2.65 14.66
N GLY A 253 15.50 1.61 14.71
CA GLY A 253 15.92 0.21 14.77
C GLY A 253 16.17 -0.43 13.40
N ASN A 254 16.27 0.37 12.32
CA ASN A 254 16.52 -0.07 10.94
C ASN A 254 15.44 -1.02 10.40
N VAL A 255 14.17 -0.80 10.73
CA VAL A 255 13.00 -1.47 10.15
C VAL A 255 12.07 -0.41 9.57
N ALA A 256 11.71 -0.55 8.30
CA ALA A 256 10.79 0.36 7.65
C ALA A 256 9.37 0.21 8.23
N ALA A 257 8.82 1.31 8.75
CA ALA A 257 7.44 1.36 9.23
C ALA A 257 6.48 1.60 8.06
N THR A 258 5.29 0.97 8.13
CA THR A 258 4.19 1.17 7.20
C THR A 258 2.95 1.63 7.96
N VAL A 259 2.56 2.89 7.83
CA VAL A 259 1.32 3.37 8.45
C VAL A 259 0.11 3.04 7.59
N LYS A 260 -1.02 2.68 8.23
CA LYS A 260 -2.21 2.14 7.56
C LYS A 260 -3.52 2.48 8.28
N HIS A 261 -4.66 2.47 7.59
CA HIS A 261 -4.96 2.24 6.17
C HIS A 261 -5.45 3.55 5.54
N PHE A 262 -4.56 4.28 4.87
CA PHE A 262 -4.87 5.63 4.34
C PHE A 262 -6.09 5.63 3.40
N PRO A 263 -7.00 6.60 3.46
CA PRO A 263 -7.03 7.83 4.27
C PRO A 263 -7.54 7.65 5.70
N GLY A 264 -7.91 6.45 6.11
CA GLY A 264 -8.38 6.07 7.45
C GLY A 264 -9.60 5.15 7.39
N LEU A 265 -9.47 3.94 7.92
CA LEU A 265 -10.51 2.90 7.92
C LEU A 265 -11.29 2.86 9.25
N GLY A 266 -10.89 3.65 10.25
CA GLY A 266 -11.40 3.58 11.62
C GLY A 266 -12.89 3.85 11.82
N ALA A 267 -13.62 4.30 10.77
CA ALA A 267 -15.07 4.43 10.78
C ALA A 267 -15.79 3.18 10.24
N ALA A 268 -15.06 2.14 9.82
CA ALA A 268 -15.63 0.88 9.42
C ALA A 268 -16.25 0.17 10.62
N SER A 269 -17.53 -0.19 10.53
CA SER A 269 -18.22 -0.93 11.59
C SER A 269 -17.66 -2.35 11.75
N SER A 270 -17.99 -3.02 12.82
CA SER A 270 -17.57 -4.41 13.08
C SER A 270 -17.89 -5.41 11.97
N LYS A 271 -18.89 -5.10 11.11
CA LYS A 271 -19.30 -5.94 9.99
C LYS A 271 -18.64 -5.57 8.65
N GLN A 272 -17.89 -4.47 8.63
CA GLN A 272 -17.25 -3.95 7.42
C GLN A 272 -15.78 -4.37 7.38
N ASN A 273 -15.44 -5.27 6.46
CA ASN A 273 -14.09 -5.77 6.23
C ASN A 273 -13.77 -5.77 4.73
N THR A 274 -12.79 -4.98 4.33
CA THR A 274 -12.35 -4.85 2.93
C THR A 274 -11.75 -6.13 2.37
N ASP A 275 -11.20 -7.02 3.20
CA ASP A 275 -10.72 -8.33 2.76
C ASP A 275 -11.85 -9.23 2.26
N VAL A 276 -13.07 -9.02 2.77
CA VAL A 276 -14.25 -9.85 2.48
C VAL A 276 -15.13 -9.23 1.40
N ALA A 277 -15.42 -7.92 1.51
CA ALA A 277 -16.42 -7.24 0.67
C ALA A 277 -16.11 -5.74 0.49
N PRO A 278 -16.73 -5.07 -0.49
CA PRO A 278 -16.67 -3.62 -0.63
C PRO A 278 -17.15 -2.89 0.62
N VAL A 279 -16.39 -1.89 1.05
CA VAL A 279 -16.71 -1.01 2.18
C VAL A 279 -16.76 0.44 1.68
N THR A 280 -17.77 1.20 2.10
CA THR A 280 -17.86 2.63 1.80
C THR A 280 -17.87 3.41 3.11
N ILE A 281 -16.93 4.34 3.24
CA ILE A 281 -16.82 5.28 4.35
C ILE A 281 -17.50 6.59 3.91
N ASN A 282 -18.78 6.72 4.27
CA ASN A 282 -19.62 7.84 3.85
C ASN A 282 -19.59 8.99 4.86
N LEU A 283 -18.37 9.53 5.09
CA LEU A 283 -18.13 10.68 5.96
C LEU A 283 -17.83 11.94 5.14
N SER A 284 -18.17 13.12 5.67
CA SER A 284 -17.86 14.38 5.00
C SER A 284 -16.36 14.54 4.74
N ALA A 285 -15.98 15.25 3.67
CA ALA A 285 -14.59 15.56 3.38
C ALA A 285 -13.88 16.27 4.55
N GLY A 286 -14.60 17.15 5.26
CA GLY A 286 -14.08 17.83 6.45
C GLY A 286 -13.74 16.85 7.57
N THR A 287 -14.63 15.90 7.86
CA THR A 287 -14.39 14.85 8.86
C THR A 287 -13.19 13.98 8.48
N LEU A 288 -13.15 13.49 7.23
CA LEU A 288 -12.04 12.67 6.75
C LEU A 288 -10.69 13.40 6.86
N LYS A 289 -10.60 14.63 6.39
CA LYS A 289 -9.36 15.42 6.41
C LYS A 289 -8.89 15.83 7.80
N ASN A 290 -9.82 16.15 8.71
CA ASN A 290 -9.50 16.72 10.02
C ASN A 290 -9.43 15.64 11.13
N ARG A 291 -9.90 14.44 10.88
CA ARG A 291 -9.91 13.35 11.85
C ARG A 291 -9.15 12.12 11.34
N ASP A 292 -9.54 11.58 10.21
CA ASP A 292 -8.97 10.29 9.72
C ASP A 292 -7.59 10.46 9.09
N GLU A 293 -7.38 11.49 8.29
CA GLU A 293 -6.09 11.80 7.71
C GLU A 293 -5.17 12.60 8.66
N TYR A 294 -5.70 13.12 9.77
CA TYR A 294 -4.92 13.94 10.72
C TYR A 294 -3.67 13.24 11.26
N PRO A 295 -3.70 11.95 11.67
CA PRO A 295 -2.53 11.26 12.19
C PRO A 295 -1.38 11.13 11.17
N TYR A 296 -1.71 11.08 9.88
CA TYR A 296 -0.70 10.93 8.82
C TYR A 296 0.26 12.11 8.72
N LYS A 297 -0.17 13.33 9.10
CA LYS A 297 0.71 14.50 9.12
C LYS A 297 1.93 14.29 10.04
N ALA A 298 1.71 13.78 11.25
CA ALA A 298 2.78 13.52 12.20
C ALA A 298 3.63 12.30 11.80
N ALA A 299 3.04 11.27 11.18
CA ALA A 299 3.78 10.14 10.64
C ALA A 299 4.69 10.55 9.47
N ILE A 300 4.20 11.41 8.58
CA ILE A 300 4.99 11.99 7.47
C ILE A 300 6.15 12.84 8.03
N ALA A 301 5.88 13.71 9.01
CA ALA A 301 6.90 14.48 9.70
C ALA A 301 7.89 13.61 10.52
N ALA A 302 7.50 12.40 10.89
CA ALA A 302 8.37 11.39 11.48
C ALA A 302 9.22 10.63 10.45
N GLY A 303 9.08 10.94 9.15
CA GLY A 303 9.83 10.32 8.06
C GLY A 303 9.39 8.89 7.73
N VAL A 304 8.09 8.57 7.88
CA VAL A 304 7.57 7.23 7.59
C VAL A 304 7.93 6.78 6.17
N LYS A 305 8.47 5.56 6.04
CA LYS A 305 8.96 5.02 4.77
C LYS A 305 7.84 4.52 3.86
N LEU A 306 6.79 3.93 4.43
CA LEU A 306 5.71 3.29 3.68
C LEU A 306 4.34 3.78 4.19
N VAL A 307 3.41 4.00 3.27
CA VAL A 307 1.99 4.23 3.56
C VAL A 307 1.16 3.19 2.81
N MET A 308 0.42 2.36 3.54
CA MET A 308 -0.54 1.43 2.97
C MET A 308 -1.89 2.14 2.76
N VAL A 309 -2.44 2.00 1.55
CA VAL A 309 -3.70 2.63 1.16
C VAL A 309 -4.85 1.63 1.22
N SER A 310 -5.94 2.03 1.86
CA SER A 310 -7.15 1.24 2.08
C SER A 310 -7.86 0.82 0.79
N TRP A 311 -8.60 -0.29 0.86
CA TRP A 311 -9.56 -0.70 -0.17
C TRP A 311 -10.99 -0.19 0.06
N ALA A 312 -11.24 0.63 1.07
CA ALA A 312 -12.54 1.28 1.21
C ALA A 312 -12.75 2.41 0.19
N VAL A 313 -14.00 2.71 -0.12
CA VAL A 313 -14.42 3.81 -1.00
C VAL A 313 -14.73 5.04 -0.15
N TYR A 314 -14.27 6.21 -0.59
CA TYR A 314 -14.45 7.50 0.10
C TYR A 314 -15.08 8.52 -0.86
N PRO A 315 -16.42 8.52 -1.03
CA PRO A 315 -17.10 9.34 -2.06
C PRO A 315 -16.82 10.84 -1.92
N HIS A 316 -16.78 11.33 -0.68
CA HIS A 316 -16.57 12.74 -0.38
C HIS A 316 -15.09 13.21 -0.49
N LEU A 317 -14.15 12.30 -0.80
CA LEU A 317 -12.79 12.66 -1.24
C LEU A 317 -12.63 12.60 -2.77
N GLY A 318 -13.76 12.63 -3.49
CA GLY A 318 -13.75 12.68 -4.96
C GLY A 318 -13.55 11.31 -5.63
N SER A 319 -13.83 10.19 -4.95
CA SER A 319 -13.64 8.87 -5.53
C SER A 319 -14.85 7.94 -5.32
N LYS A 320 -15.30 7.33 -6.42
CA LYS A 320 -16.25 6.20 -6.42
C LYS A 320 -15.54 4.84 -6.48
N ARG A 321 -14.20 4.82 -6.46
CA ARG A 321 -13.36 3.62 -6.47
C ARG A 321 -12.69 3.45 -5.11
N PRO A 322 -12.26 2.22 -4.73
CA PRO A 322 -11.40 2.02 -3.58
C PRO A 322 -10.21 2.97 -3.57
N ALA A 323 -9.80 3.43 -2.39
CA ALA A 323 -8.77 4.47 -2.24
C ALA A 323 -7.48 4.14 -3.01
N GLY A 324 -6.97 2.90 -2.93
CA GLY A 324 -5.77 2.46 -3.65
C GLY A 324 -5.94 2.34 -5.17
N LEU A 325 -7.18 2.48 -5.71
CA LEU A 325 -7.46 2.57 -7.15
C LEU A 325 -7.83 4.00 -7.59
N SER A 326 -7.67 4.99 -6.71
CA SER A 326 -8.10 6.38 -6.92
C SER A 326 -6.94 7.35 -6.91
N SER A 327 -6.62 7.93 -8.07
CA SER A 327 -5.63 9.00 -8.18
C SER A 327 -6.03 10.24 -7.35
N ALA A 328 -7.32 10.54 -7.23
CA ALA A 328 -7.78 11.64 -6.36
C ALA A 328 -7.36 11.45 -4.90
N ILE A 329 -7.31 10.21 -4.42
CA ILE A 329 -6.87 9.89 -3.06
C ILE A 329 -5.34 9.75 -2.99
N VAL A 330 -4.73 8.92 -3.82
CA VAL A 330 -3.29 8.66 -3.76
C VAL A 330 -2.49 9.91 -4.13
N GLN A 331 -2.76 10.51 -5.27
CA GLN A 331 -2.05 11.72 -5.70
C GLN A 331 -2.63 12.97 -5.03
N GLY A 332 -3.96 13.14 -5.05
CA GLY A 332 -4.61 14.36 -4.56
C GLY A 332 -4.48 14.54 -3.04
N GLN A 333 -4.87 13.53 -2.24
CA GLN A 333 -4.86 13.68 -0.79
C GLN A 333 -3.48 13.35 -0.18
N LEU A 334 -2.87 12.20 -0.53
CA LEU A 334 -1.64 11.75 0.12
C LEU A 334 -0.41 12.51 -0.40
N ARG A 335 -0.19 12.55 -1.73
CA ARG A 335 0.99 13.19 -2.32
C ARG A 335 0.90 14.71 -2.26
N ASN A 336 -0.13 15.29 -2.90
CA ASN A 336 -0.19 16.75 -3.10
C ASN A 336 -0.59 17.47 -1.81
N ARG A 337 -1.67 17.06 -1.12
CA ARG A 337 -2.17 17.77 0.04
C ARG A 337 -1.37 17.51 1.32
N LEU A 338 -0.99 16.25 1.58
CA LEU A 338 -0.20 15.90 2.78
C LEU A 338 1.31 15.96 2.55
N GLY A 339 1.77 16.09 1.31
CA GLY A 339 3.20 16.23 0.97
C GLY A 339 4.01 14.93 1.14
N TYR A 340 3.36 13.74 1.10
CA TYR A 340 4.07 12.48 1.28
C TYR A 340 4.98 12.14 0.10
N GLN A 341 6.27 11.93 0.36
CA GLN A 341 7.29 11.60 -0.65
C GLN A 341 7.82 10.17 -0.57
N GLY A 342 7.47 9.41 0.48
CA GLY A 342 7.87 8.02 0.63
C GLY A 342 7.08 7.07 -0.31
N LEU A 343 7.26 5.76 -0.17
CA LEU A 343 6.61 4.78 -1.03
C LEU A 343 5.19 4.44 -0.55
N THR A 344 4.27 4.33 -1.50
CA THR A 344 2.91 3.83 -1.26
C THR A 344 2.85 2.33 -1.49
N MET A 345 2.08 1.63 -0.67
CA MET A 345 1.80 0.20 -0.80
C MET A 345 0.30 -0.04 -0.87
N THR A 346 -0.14 -0.96 -1.72
CA THR A 346 -1.52 -1.44 -1.67
C THR A 346 -1.72 -2.30 -0.42
N ASP A 347 -2.93 -2.35 0.09
CA ASP A 347 -3.36 -3.50 0.87
C ASP A 347 -3.44 -4.75 -0.03
N ALA A 348 -3.81 -5.93 0.52
CA ALA A 348 -3.83 -7.19 -0.20
C ALA A 348 -4.61 -7.09 -1.53
N ILE A 349 -3.93 -7.31 -2.67
CA ILE A 349 -4.54 -7.16 -4.00
C ILE A 349 -5.61 -8.21 -4.28
N GLY A 350 -5.66 -9.29 -3.48
CA GLY A 350 -6.67 -10.34 -3.48
C GLY A 350 -7.97 -9.98 -2.78
N ALA A 351 -8.01 -8.88 -2.02
CA ALA A 351 -9.13 -8.49 -1.16
C ALA A 351 -10.49 -8.56 -1.87
N GLY A 352 -11.51 -8.99 -1.10
CA GLY A 352 -12.88 -9.11 -1.59
C GLY A 352 -13.49 -7.80 -2.07
N ALA A 353 -13.07 -6.67 -1.54
CA ALA A 353 -13.44 -5.34 -2.00
C ALA A 353 -13.10 -5.07 -3.47
N LEU A 354 -12.14 -5.81 -4.02
CA LEU A 354 -11.67 -5.65 -5.40
C LEU A 354 -12.30 -6.63 -6.40
N ARG A 355 -13.22 -7.49 -5.99
CA ARG A 355 -13.79 -8.53 -6.89
C ARG A 355 -14.37 -7.96 -8.20
N ALA A 356 -15.03 -6.81 -8.13
CA ALA A 356 -15.61 -6.13 -9.29
C ALA A 356 -14.57 -5.57 -10.29
N TYR A 357 -13.30 -5.51 -9.89
CA TYR A 357 -12.21 -4.97 -10.71
C TYR A 357 -11.44 -6.04 -11.50
N GLY A 358 -12.02 -7.22 -11.66
CA GLY A 358 -11.52 -8.29 -12.53
C GLY A 358 -10.29 -9.03 -11.99
N SER A 359 -9.37 -9.39 -12.89
CA SER A 359 -8.17 -10.17 -12.57
C SER A 359 -7.16 -9.40 -11.71
N THR A 360 -6.26 -10.13 -11.03
CA THR A 360 -5.12 -9.55 -10.29
C THR A 360 -4.30 -8.59 -11.18
N ALA A 361 -4.04 -8.96 -12.44
CA ALA A 361 -3.32 -8.10 -13.38
C ALA A 361 -4.05 -6.76 -13.62
N ASN A 362 -5.38 -6.79 -13.79
CA ASN A 362 -6.16 -5.56 -13.97
C ASN A 362 -6.21 -4.70 -12.70
N ARG A 363 -6.41 -5.32 -11.51
CA ARG A 363 -6.38 -4.61 -10.23
C ARG A 363 -5.03 -3.93 -10.02
N THR A 364 -3.94 -4.63 -10.32
CA THR A 364 -2.57 -4.11 -10.26
C THR A 364 -2.36 -2.93 -11.21
N LEU A 365 -2.83 -3.02 -12.45
CA LEU A 365 -2.78 -1.91 -13.41
C LEU A 365 -3.53 -0.68 -12.90
N LEU A 366 -4.74 -0.87 -12.37
CA LEU A 366 -5.54 0.23 -11.82
C LEU A 366 -4.87 0.88 -10.61
N ALA A 367 -4.29 0.08 -9.71
CA ALA A 367 -3.53 0.57 -8.56
C ALA A 367 -2.29 1.36 -9.00
N ALA A 368 -1.51 0.85 -9.95
CA ALA A 368 -0.35 1.54 -10.49
C ALA A 368 -0.73 2.85 -11.21
N LYS A 369 -1.86 2.89 -11.94
CA LYS A 369 -2.41 4.13 -12.53
C LYS A 369 -2.86 5.14 -11.50
N ALA A 370 -3.33 4.69 -10.34
CA ALA A 370 -3.67 5.58 -9.22
C ALA A 370 -2.43 6.18 -8.54
N GLY A 371 -1.24 5.62 -8.77
CA GLY A 371 0.03 6.07 -8.20
C GLY A 371 0.54 5.21 -7.06
N MET A 372 0.07 3.95 -6.95
CA MET A 372 0.64 3.00 -5.99
C MET A 372 1.99 2.51 -6.48
N ASP A 373 2.98 2.49 -5.59
CA ASP A 373 4.36 2.11 -5.91
C ASP A 373 4.60 0.60 -5.74
N LEU A 374 4.14 0.03 -4.63
CA LEU A 374 4.26 -1.39 -4.28
C LEU A 374 2.90 -2.08 -4.31
N ILE A 375 2.88 -3.28 -4.85
CA ILE A 375 1.68 -4.13 -4.95
C ILE A 375 1.84 -5.33 -4.02
N LEU A 376 0.92 -5.50 -3.07
CA LEU A 376 0.92 -6.59 -2.11
C LEU A 376 0.17 -7.82 -2.65
N GLY A 377 0.90 -8.76 -3.23
CA GLY A 377 0.39 -10.05 -3.69
C GLY A 377 0.51 -11.12 -2.61
N SER A 378 -0.28 -10.99 -1.54
CA SER A 378 -0.13 -11.72 -0.28
C SER A 378 -0.57 -13.18 -0.31
N ASP A 379 -1.49 -13.56 -1.21
CA ASP A 379 -2.18 -14.86 -1.11
C ASP A 379 -1.32 -16.03 -1.62
N SER A 380 -0.55 -15.80 -2.68
CA SER A 380 0.27 -16.86 -3.29
C SER A 380 1.31 -16.32 -4.27
N VAL A 381 2.30 -17.16 -4.57
CA VAL A 381 3.28 -16.86 -5.65
C VAL A 381 2.61 -16.68 -7.02
N ALA A 382 1.49 -17.36 -7.26
CA ALA A 382 0.74 -17.19 -8.51
C ALA A 382 0.11 -15.81 -8.61
N GLN A 383 -0.46 -15.30 -7.53
CA GLN A 383 -1.02 -13.95 -7.47
C GLN A 383 0.06 -12.87 -7.70
N GLY A 384 1.22 -12.98 -7.02
CA GLY A 384 2.34 -12.08 -7.25
C GLY A 384 2.84 -12.12 -8.70
N ALA A 385 2.90 -13.31 -9.32
CA ALA A 385 3.29 -13.44 -10.72
C ALA A 385 2.25 -12.82 -11.69
N GLN A 386 0.95 -12.88 -11.36
CA GLN A 386 -0.08 -12.17 -12.13
C GLN A 386 0.05 -10.65 -12.00
N ALA A 387 0.37 -10.14 -10.80
CA ALA A 387 0.65 -8.72 -10.58
C ALA A 387 1.88 -8.27 -11.38
N LEU A 388 2.98 -9.04 -11.34
CA LEU A 388 4.17 -8.79 -12.15
C LEU A 388 3.82 -8.71 -13.64
N GLY A 389 3.10 -9.71 -14.19
CA GLY A 389 2.72 -9.73 -15.59
C GLY A 389 1.86 -8.53 -15.99
N GLY A 390 0.96 -8.07 -15.11
CA GLY A 390 0.16 -6.86 -15.32
C GLY A 390 1.02 -5.59 -15.42
N LEU A 391 2.00 -5.42 -14.53
CA LEU A 391 2.94 -4.29 -14.55
C LEU A 391 3.89 -4.36 -15.75
N GLU A 392 4.42 -5.55 -16.06
CA GLU A 392 5.32 -5.76 -17.19
C GLU A 392 4.63 -5.41 -18.52
N ASN A 393 3.41 -5.89 -18.73
CA ASN A 393 2.62 -5.57 -19.90
C ASN A 393 2.31 -4.07 -19.99
N ALA A 394 1.91 -3.45 -18.87
CA ALA A 394 1.61 -2.02 -18.85
C ALA A 394 2.85 -1.15 -19.12
N TYR A 395 4.02 -1.55 -18.66
CA TYR A 395 5.29 -0.92 -19.00
C TYR A 395 5.65 -1.12 -20.48
N HIS A 396 5.46 -2.35 -20.99
CA HIS A 396 5.76 -2.69 -22.40
C HIS A 396 4.93 -1.88 -23.38
N THR A 397 3.62 -1.82 -23.15
CA THR A 397 2.66 -1.11 -24.03
C THR A 397 2.69 0.41 -23.87
N GLY A 398 3.42 0.95 -22.87
CA GLY A 398 3.41 2.38 -22.55
C GLY A 398 2.13 2.85 -21.85
N THR A 399 1.27 1.92 -21.41
CA THR A 399 0.07 2.22 -20.61
C THR A 399 0.40 2.88 -19.26
N LEU A 400 1.58 2.59 -18.73
CA LEU A 400 2.24 3.33 -17.63
C LEU A 400 3.45 4.08 -18.19
N ASN A 401 3.61 5.33 -17.77
CA ASN A 401 4.77 6.14 -18.18
C ASN A 401 6.08 5.47 -17.79
N ARG A 402 6.94 5.18 -18.75
CA ARG A 402 8.17 4.40 -18.53
C ARG A 402 9.19 5.11 -17.66
N ALA A 403 9.30 6.44 -17.77
CA ALA A 403 10.22 7.22 -16.93
C ALA A 403 9.75 7.22 -15.47
N ALA A 404 8.48 7.54 -15.23
CA ALA A 404 7.89 7.48 -13.89
C ALA A 404 7.98 6.07 -13.28
N PHE A 405 7.77 5.02 -14.08
CA PHE A 405 7.91 3.64 -13.62
C PHE A 405 9.34 3.33 -13.14
N ARG A 406 10.36 3.74 -13.90
CA ARG A 406 11.78 3.59 -13.52
C ARG A 406 12.11 4.39 -12.26
N THR A 407 11.61 5.63 -12.14
CA THR A 407 11.77 6.45 -10.94
C THR A 407 11.25 5.72 -9.69
N VAL A 408 10.04 5.14 -9.75
CA VAL A 408 9.49 4.33 -8.65
C VAL A 408 10.40 3.15 -8.30
N VAL A 409 10.92 2.42 -9.31
CA VAL A 409 11.84 1.30 -9.06
C VAL A 409 13.14 1.79 -8.41
N THR A 410 13.68 2.95 -8.83
CA THR A 410 14.87 3.55 -8.21
C THR A 410 14.61 3.89 -6.74
N GLN A 411 13.44 4.48 -6.42
CA GLN A 411 13.05 4.77 -5.03
C GLN A 411 12.90 3.49 -4.19
N ILE A 412 12.37 2.41 -4.77
CA ILE A 412 12.28 1.10 -4.09
C ILE A 412 13.68 0.55 -3.81
N LEU A 413 14.62 0.63 -4.77
CA LEU A 413 15.99 0.20 -4.54
C LEU A 413 16.68 1.06 -3.48
N ALA A 414 16.46 2.38 -3.49
CA ALA A 414 17.00 3.29 -2.47
C ALA A 414 16.48 2.94 -1.06
N LEU A 415 15.17 2.64 -0.92
CA LEU A 415 14.63 2.15 0.35
C LEU A 415 15.32 0.84 0.75
N ARG A 416 15.40 -0.14 -0.15
CA ARG A 416 16.04 -1.44 0.11
C ARG A 416 17.51 -1.28 0.52
N HIS A 417 18.24 -0.35 -0.10
CA HIS A 417 19.64 -0.04 0.22
C HIS A 417 19.80 0.57 1.61
N SER A 418 18.83 1.37 2.05
CA SER A 418 18.83 2.00 3.37
C SER A 418 18.55 1.03 4.52
N LEU A 419 18.15 -0.20 4.22
CA LEU A 419 17.79 -1.23 5.20
C LEU A 419 18.86 -2.31 5.26
N PRO A 420 19.12 -2.89 6.43
CA PRO A 420 20.05 -4.01 6.55
C PRO A 420 19.46 -5.29 5.94
N ALA A 421 20.36 -6.16 5.49
CA ALA A 421 20.04 -7.52 5.06
C ALA A 421 19.66 -8.41 6.26
#